data_a63e58ab17387e6e046ad5259b7f5a3f
#
_entry.id   a63e58ab17387e6e046ad5259b7f5a3f
#
_cell.length_a   1.000
_cell.length_b   1.000
_cell.length_c   1.000
_cell.angle_alpha   90.00
_cell.angle_beta   90.00
_cell.angle_gamma   90.00
#
_symmetry.space_group_name_H-M   'P 1'
#
loop_
_entity.id
_entity.type
_entity.pdbx_description
1 polymer ?
#
loop_
_entity_poly.entity_id
_entity_poly.type
_entity_poly.pdbx_seq_one_letter_code
_entity_poly.pdbx_strand_id
1 'polypeptide(L)'
;DILGSRKNVLFVEGEKNSYDTQLYSILYPNYYVIACGSCTQVISRTKAFRNSPSLHHCQVYGLIDRDYRSDYEIEKYKDDGIYTLKVADLENLFLVEKLIRLIADHLGQAPDDSFAKVKGYIIHTRFASQIDRQICQSVVAHLKYQLTAIELSKKNDDEAKNSLNAALQNIDYEKTKAEEESKFNGALCEDDYAKVLGVFNEKGLISSVGHFLGLVDKEYCKTVLALLNGKMRDAISNAISAYLPPEIPR
;
A
#
# COMPACT_ATOMS: atom_id res chain seq x y z
N ASP A 1 12.93 -4.60 24.39
CA ASP A 1 13.07 -5.97 23.90
C ASP A 1 13.62 -6.09 22.48
N ILE A 2 13.63 -5.00 21.68
CA ILE A 2 14.27 -5.01 20.36
C ILE A 2 15.77 -5.17 20.46
N LEU A 3 16.42 -4.51 21.40
CA LEU A 3 17.89 -4.54 21.59
C LEU A 3 18.43 -5.91 22.01
N GLY A 4 17.60 -6.81 22.50
CA GLY A 4 17.95 -8.20 22.82
C GLY A 4 17.48 -9.22 21.79
N SER A 5 16.72 -8.79 20.79
CA SER A 5 16.20 -9.68 19.76
C SER A 5 17.24 -9.94 18.66
N ARG A 6 17.34 -11.20 18.21
CA ARG A 6 18.10 -11.55 17.01
C ARG A 6 17.27 -11.44 15.72
N LYS A 7 15.97 -11.12 15.83
CA LYS A 7 15.09 -10.97 14.68
C LYS A 7 15.30 -9.60 14.03
N ASN A 8 15.17 -9.57 12.72
CA ASN A 8 15.07 -8.31 11.98
C ASN A 8 13.82 -7.54 12.38
N VAL A 9 13.76 -6.25 12.11
CA VAL A 9 12.64 -5.37 12.46
C VAL A 9 11.90 -4.93 11.21
N LEU A 10 10.57 -5.03 11.25
CA LEU A 10 9.68 -4.52 10.23
C LEU A 10 8.70 -3.52 10.86
N PHE A 11 8.88 -2.25 10.54
CA PHE A 11 7.92 -1.21 10.91
C PHE A 11 6.78 -1.18 9.90
N VAL A 12 5.53 -1.19 10.38
CA VAL A 12 4.32 -1.21 9.55
C VAL A 12 3.32 -0.15 10.01
N GLU A 13 2.41 0.23 9.13
CA GLU A 13 1.27 1.07 9.48
C GLU A 13 0.28 0.32 10.38
N GLY A 14 -0.74 1.02 10.85
CA GLY A 14 -1.79 0.47 11.70
C GLY A 14 -1.43 0.38 13.17
N GLU A 15 -2.33 -0.23 13.94
CA GLU A 15 -2.23 -0.42 15.39
C GLU A 15 -1.86 -1.86 15.75
N LYS A 16 -1.45 -2.10 17.00
CA LYS A 16 -0.96 -3.40 17.48
C LYS A 16 -1.89 -4.59 17.18
N ASN A 17 -3.19 -4.38 17.12
CA ASN A 17 -4.19 -5.42 16.89
C ASN A 17 -4.93 -5.25 15.56
N SER A 18 -4.47 -4.35 14.67
CA SER A 18 -5.06 -4.15 13.36
C SER A 18 -4.84 -5.37 12.46
N TYR A 19 -5.63 -5.47 11.39
CA TYR A 19 -5.44 -6.52 10.38
C TYR A 19 -4.05 -6.47 9.75
N ASP A 20 -3.50 -5.28 9.58
CA ASP A 20 -2.17 -5.02 9.03
C ASP A 20 -1.09 -5.75 9.85
N THR A 21 -1.05 -5.47 11.16
CA THR A 21 -0.07 -6.05 12.07
C THR A 21 -0.21 -7.57 12.15
N GLN A 22 -1.46 -8.08 12.17
CA GLN A 22 -1.72 -9.52 12.19
C GLN A 22 -1.24 -10.18 10.90
N LEU A 23 -1.60 -9.61 9.74
CA LEU A 23 -1.19 -10.13 8.42
C LEU A 23 0.33 -10.18 8.30
N TYR A 24 1.01 -9.06 8.55
CA TYR A 24 2.45 -8.98 8.40
C TYR A 24 3.20 -9.86 9.41
N SER A 25 2.68 -10.03 10.62
CA SER A 25 3.29 -10.93 11.61
C SER A 25 3.27 -12.39 11.15
N ILE A 26 2.27 -12.80 10.37
CA ILE A 26 2.18 -14.15 9.81
C ILE A 26 3.05 -14.28 8.55
N LEU A 27 3.07 -13.26 7.70
CA LEU A 27 3.82 -13.27 6.42
C LEU A 27 5.33 -13.13 6.62
N TYR A 28 5.76 -12.43 7.67
CA TYR A 28 7.17 -12.17 7.98
C TYR A 28 7.57 -12.74 9.35
N PRO A 29 7.54 -14.07 9.54
CA PRO A 29 7.76 -14.72 10.84
C PRO A 29 9.17 -14.51 11.41
N ASN A 30 10.12 -14.17 10.53
CA ASN A 30 11.51 -13.91 10.89
C ASN A 30 11.75 -12.46 11.34
N TYR A 31 10.69 -11.65 11.39
CA TYR A 31 10.75 -10.26 11.79
C TYR A 31 10.00 -10.01 13.11
N TYR A 32 10.47 -8.99 13.80
CA TYR A 32 9.70 -8.36 14.85
C TYR A 32 8.86 -7.24 14.21
N VAL A 33 7.59 -7.50 13.98
CA VAL A 33 6.65 -6.56 13.33
C VAL A 33 6.17 -5.55 14.36
N ILE A 34 6.38 -4.26 14.06
CA ILE A 34 6.07 -3.15 14.96
C ILE A 34 5.08 -2.20 14.29
N ALA A 35 3.88 -2.13 14.83
CA ALA A 35 2.88 -1.15 14.42
C ALA A 35 3.29 0.27 14.82
N CYS A 36 3.19 1.22 13.89
CA CYS A 36 3.61 2.61 14.08
C CYS A 36 2.45 3.61 13.99
N GLY A 37 1.25 3.17 13.68
CA GLY A 37 0.06 4.01 13.48
C GLY A 37 -0.02 4.61 12.08
N SER A 38 0.92 5.45 11.67
CA SER A 38 0.87 6.14 10.37
C SER A 38 2.13 5.92 9.53
N CYS A 39 2.03 6.14 8.21
CA CYS A 39 3.16 6.09 7.28
C CYS A 39 4.30 7.02 7.72
N THR A 40 4.01 8.23 8.18
CA THR A 40 5.01 9.18 8.67
C THR A 40 5.82 8.59 9.83
N GLN A 41 5.17 7.88 10.75
CA GLN A 41 5.84 7.22 11.87
C GLN A 41 6.68 6.02 11.40
N VAL A 42 6.19 5.24 10.44
CA VAL A 42 6.98 4.15 9.83
C VAL A 42 8.25 4.72 9.20
N ILE A 43 8.13 5.76 8.37
CA ILE A 43 9.24 6.41 7.70
C ILE A 43 10.26 6.93 8.72
N SER A 44 9.80 7.71 9.69
CA SER A 44 10.68 8.32 10.71
C SER A 44 11.42 7.27 11.54
N ARG A 45 10.71 6.24 12.02
CA ARG A 45 11.32 5.17 12.83
C ARG A 45 12.28 4.32 12.04
N THR A 46 11.95 3.96 10.79
CA THR A 46 12.83 3.18 9.93
C THR A 46 14.15 3.93 9.70
N LYS A 47 14.09 5.21 9.33
CA LYS A 47 15.27 6.06 9.15
C LYS A 47 16.10 6.17 10.42
N ALA A 48 15.48 6.47 11.56
CA ALA A 48 16.17 6.61 12.83
C ALA A 48 16.89 5.32 13.24
N PHE A 49 16.25 4.15 13.11
CA PHE A 49 16.88 2.87 13.41
C PHE A 49 18.03 2.56 12.46
N ARG A 50 17.83 2.67 11.15
CA ARG A 50 18.89 2.42 10.15
C ARG A 50 20.11 3.32 10.33
N ASN A 51 19.90 4.55 10.76
CA ASN A 51 20.98 5.52 11.03
C ASN A 51 21.68 5.29 12.39
N SER A 52 21.28 4.30 13.16
CA SER A 52 21.85 3.98 14.48
C SER A 52 22.35 2.53 14.56
N PRO A 53 23.20 2.06 13.62
CA PRO A 53 23.62 0.65 13.56
C PRO A 53 24.43 0.19 14.79
N SER A 54 25.00 1.12 15.54
CA SER A 54 25.70 0.81 16.78
C SER A 54 24.79 0.34 17.93
N LEU A 55 23.48 0.58 17.81
CA LEU A 55 22.50 0.21 18.84
C LEU A 55 21.90 -1.19 18.62
N HIS A 56 22.07 -1.79 17.44
CA HIS A 56 21.46 -3.07 17.10
C HIS A 56 22.24 -3.77 15.98
N HIS A 57 22.02 -5.09 15.82
CA HIS A 57 22.63 -5.89 14.78
C HIS A 57 21.61 -6.47 13.79
N CYS A 58 20.35 -6.00 13.84
CA CYS A 58 19.26 -6.46 12.98
C CYS A 58 19.13 -5.63 11.72
N GLN A 59 18.62 -6.25 10.66
CA GLN A 59 18.14 -5.52 9.48
C GLN A 59 16.80 -4.84 9.83
N VAL A 60 16.62 -3.64 9.30
CA VAL A 60 15.45 -2.80 9.59
C VAL A 60 14.80 -2.35 8.28
N TYR A 61 13.51 -2.60 8.18
CA TYR A 61 12.69 -2.25 7.03
C TYR A 61 11.43 -1.49 7.48
N GLY A 62 10.92 -0.64 6.60
CA GLY A 62 9.60 -0.04 6.70
C GLY A 62 8.71 -0.56 5.58
N LEU A 63 7.47 -0.87 5.88
CA LEU A 63 6.44 -1.22 4.89
C LEU A 63 5.24 -0.30 5.09
N ILE A 64 4.92 0.44 4.03
CA ILE A 64 3.84 1.41 4.00
C ILE A 64 2.89 1.11 2.85
N ASP A 65 1.66 1.60 2.92
CA ASP A 65 0.73 1.57 1.81
C ASP A 65 1.27 2.39 0.63
N ARG A 66 0.92 2.01 -0.58
CA ARG A 66 1.29 2.77 -1.77
C ARG A 66 0.57 4.12 -1.80
N ASP A 67 -0.68 4.14 -1.40
CA ASP A 67 -1.57 5.30 -1.52
C ASP A 67 -1.51 5.93 -2.93
N TYR A 68 -1.40 7.26 -2.98
CA TYR A 68 -1.23 8.04 -4.21
C TYR A 68 0.23 8.39 -4.53
N ARG A 69 1.22 7.64 -3.98
CA ARG A 69 2.64 7.94 -4.20
C ARG A 69 3.05 7.68 -5.64
N SER A 70 3.83 8.61 -6.19
CA SER A 70 4.45 8.42 -7.49
C SER A 70 5.56 7.36 -7.45
N ASP A 71 5.87 6.76 -8.60
CA ASP A 71 6.97 5.80 -8.68
C ASP A 71 8.31 6.45 -8.31
N TYR A 72 8.48 7.74 -8.59
CA TYR A 72 9.65 8.52 -8.18
C TYR A 72 9.77 8.64 -6.65
N GLU A 73 8.67 8.93 -5.97
CA GLU A 73 8.63 8.98 -4.50
C GLU A 73 8.95 7.61 -3.89
N ILE A 74 8.33 6.55 -4.43
CA ILE A 74 8.55 5.17 -3.98
C ILE A 74 10.01 4.76 -4.13
N GLU A 75 10.64 5.09 -5.27
CA GLU A 75 12.04 4.75 -5.51
C GLU A 75 12.97 5.44 -4.50
N LYS A 76 12.71 6.70 -4.16
CA LYS A 76 13.48 7.41 -3.12
C LYS A 76 13.37 6.78 -1.74
N TYR A 77 12.23 6.21 -1.39
CA TYR A 77 12.07 5.53 -0.11
C TYR A 77 12.89 4.24 0.01
N LYS A 78 13.22 3.59 -1.10
CA LYS A 78 14.02 2.36 -1.08
C LYS A 78 15.43 2.58 -0.54
N ASP A 79 16.03 3.74 -0.78
CA ASP A 79 17.34 4.11 -0.24
C ASP A 79 17.35 4.10 1.29
N ASP A 80 16.21 4.44 1.89
CA ASP A 80 15.98 4.43 3.32
C ASP A 80 15.51 3.07 3.87
N GLY A 81 15.39 2.04 3.00
CA GLY A 81 14.87 0.71 3.36
C GLY A 81 13.37 0.69 3.64
N ILE A 82 12.64 1.61 3.01
CA ILE A 82 11.19 1.73 3.11
C ILE A 82 10.58 1.29 1.78
N TYR A 83 9.61 0.41 1.84
CA TYR A 83 8.98 -0.22 0.68
C TYR A 83 7.48 -0.06 0.74
N THR A 84 6.83 -0.19 -0.41
CA THR A 84 5.38 -0.09 -0.54
C THR A 84 4.78 -1.40 -1.06
N LEU A 85 3.50 -1.59 -0.80
CA LEU A 85 2.71 -2.57 -1.52
C LEU A 85 2.62 -2.19 -3.01
N LYS A 86 2.30 -3.16 -3.88
CA LYS A 86 1.97 -2.89 -5.29
C LYS A 86 0.50 -2.57 -5.50
N VAL A 87 -0.33 -2.72 -4.49
CA VAL A 87 -1.72 -2.25 -4.43
C VAL A 87 -1.79 -0.93 -3.67
N ALA A 88 -2.88 -0.16 -3.83
CA ALA A 88 -2.99 1.17 -3.25
C ALA A 88 -2.92 1.16 -1.72
N ASP A 89 -3.61 0.23 -1.08
CA ASP A 89 -3.60 0.04 0.37
C ASP A 89 -3.66 -1.44 0.76
N LEU A 90 -3.57 -1.72 2.06
CA LEU A 90 -3.64 -3.08 2.57
C LEU A 90 -4.99 -3.74 2.28
N GLU A 91 -6.10 -3.00 2.32
CA GLU A 91 -7.42 -3.57 2.05
C GLU A 91 -7.45 -4.17 0.65
N ASN A 92 -6.83 -3.51 -0.33
CA ASN A 92 -6.71 -4.01 -1.70
C ASN A 92 -5.87 -5.29 -1.80
N LEU A 93 -4.94 -5.53 -0.88
CA LEU A 93 -4.20 -6.79 -0.84
C LEU A 93 -5.09 -7.99 -0.56
N PHE A 94 -6.13 -7.80 0.27
CA PHE A 94 -7.14 -8.83 0.50
C PHE A 94 -8.06 -9.07 -0.70
N LEU A 95 -8.10 -8.13 -1.65
CA LEU A 95 -8.98 -8.16 -2.81
C LEU A 95 -8.31 -8.70 -4.08
N VAL A 96 -7.05 -9.15 -4.02
CA VAL A 96 -6.37 -9.66 -5.22
C VAL A 96 -7.07 -10.90 -5.75
N GLU A 97 -7.17 -11.00 -7.08
CA GLU A 97 -7.93 -12.06 -7.79
C GLU A 97 -7.64 -13.46 -7.27
N LYS A 98 -6.35 -13.83 -7.18
CA LYS A 98 -5.95 -15.17 -6.74
C LYS A 98 -6.45 -15.50 -5.33
N LEU A 99 -6.47 -14.50 -4.45
CA LEU A 99 -6.96 -14.69 -3.08
C LEU A 99 -8.48 -14.84 -3.06
N ILE A 100 -9.22 -13.99 -3.79
CA ILE A 100 -10.69 -14.09 -3.88
C ILE A 100 -11.10 -15.46 -4.41
N ARG A 101 -10.48 -15.93 -5.49
CA ARG A 101 -10.73 -17.25 -6.07
C ARG A 101 -10.45 -18.38 -5.09
N LEU A 102 -9.32 -18.29 -4.39
CA LEU A 102 -8.93 -19.29 -3.38
C LEU A 102 -9.93 -19.36 -2.22
N ILE A 103 -10.40 -18.22 -1.74
CA ILE A 103 -11.39 -18.16 -0.65
C ILE A 103 -12.77 -18.62 -1.14
N ALA A 104 -13.18 -18.25 -2.36
CA ALA A 104 -14.44 -18.73 -2.95
C ALA A 104 -14.48 -20.26 -3.02
N ASP A 105 -13.41 -20.87 -3.53
CA ASP A 105 -13.26 -22.32 -3.60
C ASP A 105 -13.35 -22.97 -2.21
N HIS A 106 -12.63 -22.41 -1.24
CA HIS A 106 -12.67 -22.89 0.15
C HIS A 106 -14.08 -22.84 0.78
N LEU A 107 -14.87 -21.84 0.40
CA LEU A 107 -16.24 -21.66 0.87
C LEU A 107 -17.28 -22.44 0.05
N GLY A 108 -16.83 -23.26 -0.93
CA GLY A 108 -17.71 -24.03 -1.80
C GLY A 108 -18.48 -23.18 -2.82
N GLN A 109 -18.00 -21.98 -3.11
CA GLN A 109 -18.54 -21.10 -4.14
C GLN A 109 -17.80 -21.34 -5.47
N ALA A 110 -18.42 -21.00 -6.61
CA ALA A 110 -17.76 -21.03 -7.91
C ALA A 110 -16.73 -19.89 -8.00
N PRO A 111 -15.41 -20.17 -8.11
CA PRO A 111 -14.37 -19.14 -8.07
C PRO A 111 -14.49 -18.10 -9.19
N ASP A 112 -14.82 -18.54 -10.42
CA ASP A 112 -14.94 -17.63 -11.56
C ASP A 112 -16.13 -16.68 -11.41
N ASP A 113 -17.28 -17.19 -11.01
CA ASP A 113 -18.50 -16.40 -10.82
C ASP A 113 -18.35 -15.42 -9.66
N SER A 114 -17.76 -15.88 -8.56
CA SER A 114 -17.49 -15.03 -7.39
C SER A 114 -16.53 -13.91 -7.72
N PHE A 115 -15.43 -14.21 -8.42
CA PHE A 115 -14.49 -13.19 -8.85
C PHE A 115 -15.12 -12.22 -9.85
N ALA A 116 -15.89 -12.70 -10.83
CA ALA A 116 -16.57 -11.83 -11.79
C ALA A 116 -17.51 -10.81 -11.10
N LYS A 117 -18.25 -11.25 -10.08
CA LYS A 117 -19.11 -10.35 -9.28
C LYS A 117 -18.30 -9.32 -8.50
N VAL A 118 -17.21 -9.72 -7.84
CA VAL A 118 -16.32 -8.84 -7.10
C VAL A 118 -15.66 -7.83 -8.04
N LYS A 119 -15.12 -8.30 -9.18
CA LYS A 119 -14.51 -7.44 -10.19
C LYS A 119 -15.51 -6.40 -10.71
N GLY A 120 -16.69 -6.84 -11.12
CA GLY A 120 -17.74 -5.95 -11.60
C GLY A 120 -18.15 -4.90 -10.55
N TYR A 121 -18.30 -5.28 -9.29
CA TYR A 121 -18.59 -4.36 -8.21
C TYR A 121 -17.46 -3.34 -8.00
N ILE A 122 -16.22 -3.78 -7.90
CA ILE A 122 -15.08 -2.89 -7.64
C ILE A 122 -14.84 -1.94 -8.81
N ILE A 123 -14.79 -2.43 -10.06
CA ILE A 123 -14.49 -1.59 -11.23
C ILE A 123 -15.68 -0.73 -11.61
N HIS A 124 -16.82 -1.34 -11.89
CA HIS A 124 -17.94 -0.64 -12.55
C HIS A 124 -18.88 0.07 -11.57
N THR A 125 -18.92 -0.37 -10.30
CA THR A 125 -19.79 0.29 -9.31
C THR A 125 -18.99 1.27 -8.44
N ARG A 126 -17.85 0.83 -7.87
CA ARG A 126 -17.12 1.64 -6.89
C ARG A 126 -16.11 2.57 -7.54
N PHE A 127 -15.18 2.02 -8.31
CA PHE A 127 -14.10 2.81 -8.93
C PHE A 127 -14.65 3.81 -9.95
N ALA A 128 -15.49 3.38 -10.88
CA ALA A 128 -16.10 4.26 -11.89
C ALA A 128 -16.87 5.43 -11.27
N SER A 129 -17.60 5.21 -10.16
CA SER A 129 -18.37 6.26 -9.48
C SER A 129 -17.52 7.26 -8.69
N GLN A 130 -16.25 6.95 -8.44
CA GLN A 130 -15.35 7.78 -7.62
C GLN A 130 -14.11 8.26 -8.37
N ILE A 131 -14.00 7.96 -9.66
CA ILE A 131 -12.79 8.17 -10.43
C ILE A 131 -12.29 9.62 -10.38
N ASP A 132 -13.19 10.60 -10.54
CA ASP A 132 -12.84 12.03 -10.50
C ASP A 132 -12.28 12.43 -9.13
N ARG A 133 -12.88 11.91 -8.05
CA ARG A 133 -12.40 12.14 -6.69
C ARG A 133 -11.03 11.52 -6.46
N GLN A 134 -10.81 10.30 -6.94
CA GLN A 134 -9.55 9.59 -6.83
C GLN A 134 -8.43 10.31 -7.60
N ILE A 135 -8.72 10.78 -8.82
CA ILE A 135 -7.80 11.60 -9.61
C ILE A 135 -7.44 12.87 -8.85
N CYS A 136 -8.42 13.61 -8.36
CA CYS A 136 -8.18 14.82 -7.59
C CYS A 136 -7.29 14.57 -6.36
N GLN A 137 -7.57 13.52 -5.60
CA GLN A 137 -6.76 13.15 -4.42
C GLN A 137 -5.33 12.78 -4.79
N SER A 138 -5.13 12.06 -5.91
CA SER A 138 -3.82 11.70 -6.43
C SER A 138 -3.02 12.94 -6.86
N VAL A 139 -3.63 13.85 -7.64
CA VAL A 139 -3.01 15.12 -8.05
C VAL A 139 -2.58 15.94 -6.84
N VAL A 140 -3.47 16.08 -5.84
CA VAL A 140 -3.15 16.82 -4.61
C VAL A 140 -2.01 16.17 -3.84
N ALA A 141 -1.95 14.84 -3.77
CA ALA A 141 -0.86 14.12 -3.10
C ALA A 141 0.48 14.36 -3.81
N HIS A 142 0.52 14.28 -5.14
CA HIS A 142 1.74 14.53 -5.92
C HIS A 142 2.23 15.97 -5.78
N LEU A 143 1.33 16.95 -5.87
CA LEU A 143 1.70 18.36 -5.70
C LEU A 143 2.22 18.65 -4.27
N LYS A 144 1.57 18.08 -3.25
CA LYS A 144 2.06 18.19 -1.87
C LYS A 144 3.45 17.62 -1.71
N TYR A 145 3.72 16.45 -2.30
CA TYR A 145 5.05 15.84 -2.27
C TYR A 145 6.09 16.76 -2.93
N GLN A 146 5.81 17.27 -4.14
CA GLN A 146 6.68 18.19 -4.84
C GLN A 146 6.98 19.46 -4.01
N LEU A 147 5.96 20.03 -3.36
CA LEU A 147 6.11 21.19 -2.49
C LEU A 147 6.99 20.90 -1.25
N THR A 148 6.83 19.71 -0.64
CA THR A 148 7.64 19.33 0.52
C THR A 148 9.08 18.97 0.16
N ALA A 149 9.34 18.62 -1.11
CA ALA A 149 10.67 18.30 -1.62
C ALA A 149 11.48 19.54 -2.06
N ILE A 150 10.92 20.76 -1.95
CA ILE A 150 11.62 21.98 -2.31
C ILE A 150 12.73 22.25 -1.30
N GLU A 151 13.96 22.25 -1.79
CA GLU A 151 15.15 22.66 -1.03
C GLU A 151 15.57 24.07 -1.44
N LEU A 152 15.57 24.99 -0.49
CA LEU A 152 15.99 26.36 -0.72
C LEU A 152 17.50 26.51 -0.48
N SER A 153 18.16 27.33 -1.31
CA SER A 153 19.54 27.72 -1.06
C SER A 153 19.64 28.45 0.27
N LYS A 154 20.71 28.17 1.03
CA LYS A 154 20.98 28.77 2.34
C LYS A 154 22.18 29.79 2.26
N LYS A 155 22.62 30.13 1.06
CA LYS A 155 23.81 30.98 0.88
C LYS A 155 23.50 32.46 1.09
N ASN A 156 22.44 32.97 0.48
CA ASN A 156 21.94 34.31 0.61
C ASN A 156 20.47 34.42 0.16
N ASP A 157 19.83 35.57 0.41
CA ASP A 157 18.44 35.84 0.12
C ASP A 157 18.10 35.75 -1.38
N ASP A 158 18.97 36.25 -2.24
CA ASP A 158 18.75 36.23 -3.69
C ASP A 158 18.78 34.79 -4.23
N GLU A 159 19.73 33.98 -3.79
CA GLU A 159 19.80 32.58 -4.17
C GLU A 159 18.63 31.79 -3.58
N ALA A 160 18.22 32.06 -2.35
CA ALA A 160 17.03 31.43 -1.75
C ALA A 160 15.76 31.73 -2.57
N LYS A 161 15.56 33.01 -2.95
CA LYS A 161 14.44 33.46 -3.80
C LYS A 161 14.47 32.81 -5.18
N ASN A 162 15.65 32.76 -5.80
CA ASN A 162 15.82 32.16 -7.12
C ASN A 162 15.55 30.66 -7.09
N SER A 163 16.03 29.93 -6.07
CA SER A 163 15.76 28.50 -5.90
C SER A 163 14.28 28.21 -5.67
N LEU A 164 13.58 29.06 -4.91
CA LEU A 164 12.14 28.96 -4.74
C LEU A 164 11.39 29.17 -6.07
N ASN A 165 11.70 30.24 -6.78
CA ASN A 165 11.04 30.53 -8.06
C ASN A 165 11.26 29.41 -9.08
N ALA A 166 12.49 28.90 -9.18
CA ALA A 166 12.80 27.79 -10.07
C ALA A 166 12.03 26.50 -9.68
N ALA A 167 11.91 26.20 -8.38
CA ALA A 167 11.16 25.04 -7.91
C ALA A 167 9.66 25.19 -8.21
N LEU A 168 9.08 26.37 -7.99
CA LEU A 168 7.67 26.62 -8.27
C LEU A 168 7.34 26.57 -9.76
N GLN A 169 8.25 26.96 -10.65
CA GLN A 169 8.07 26.85 -12.10
C GLN A 169 8.02 25.39 -12.59
N ASN A 170 8.58 24.45 -11.85
CA ASN A 170 8.56 23.04 -12.17
C ASN A 170 7.30 22.32 -11.67
N ILE A 171 6.46 22.98 -10.89
CA ILE A 171 5.19 22.42 -10.38
C ILE A 171 4.08 22.80 -11.36
N ASP A 172 3.61 21.82 -12.13
CA ASP A 172 2.58 22.01 -13.16
C ASP A 172 1.36 21.18 -12.81
N TYR A 173 0.29 21.88 -12.41
CA TYR A 173 -0.99 21.27 -12.04
C TYR A 173 -1.64 20.55 -13.23
N GLU A 174 -1.71 21.20 -14.40
CA GLU A 174 -2.41 20.65 -15.57
C GLU A 174 -1.69 19.42 -16.12
N LYS A 175 -0.37 19.44 -16.14
CA LYS A 175 0.44 18.28 -16.52
C LYS A 175 0.22 17.12 -15.54
N THR A 176 0.34 17.38 -14.23
CA THR A 176 0.13 16.34 -13.19
C THR A 176 -1.29 15.76 -13.30
N LYS A 177 -2.30 16.61 -13.50
CA LYS A 177 -3.68 16.18 -13.68
C LYS A 177 -3.85 15.30 -14.91
N ALA A 178 -3.30 15.70 -16.06
CA ALA A 178 -3.41 14.92 -17.30
C ALA A 178 -2.76 13.53 -17.16
N GLU A 179 -1.61 13.45 -16.47
CA GLU A 179 -0.92 12.18 -16.20
C GLU A 179 -1.79 11.26 -15.32
N GLU A 180 -2.38 11.78 -14.25
CA GLU A 180 -3.25 11.00 -13.38
C GLU A 180 -4.58 10.63 -14.06
N GLU A 181 -5.20 11.53 -14.82
CA GLU A 181 -6.38 11.22 -15.64
C GLU A 181 -6.10 10.07 -16.61
N SER A 182 -4.96 10.10 -17.30
CA SER A 182 -4.56 9.02 -18.21
C SER A 182 -4.42 7.68 -17.48
N LYS A 183 -3.78 7.68 -16.31
CA LYS A 183 -3.55 6.49 -15.49
C LYS A 183 -4.85 5.86 -14.98
N PHE A 184 -5.73 6.67 -14.37
CA PHE A 184 -6.97 6.18 -13.78
C PHE A 184 -7.99 5.78 -14.86
N ASN A 185 -8.18 6.59 -15.89
CA ASN A 185 -9.08 6.27 -17.01
C ASN A 185 -8.55 5.08 -17.81
N GLY A 186 -7.24 4.95 -17.97
CA GLY A 186 -6.63 3.78 -18.59
C GLY A 186 -6.98 2.49 -17.85
N ALA A 187 -6.86 2.47 -16.52
CA ALA A 187 -7.22 1.32 -15.70
C ALA A 187 -8.70 0.94 -15.83
N LEU A 188 -9.60 1.94 -15.91
CA LEU A 188 -11.04 1.72 -16.10
C LEU A 188 -11.37 1.22 -17.52
N CYS A 189 -10.82 1.86 -18.55
CA CYS A 189 -11.11 1.51 -19.95
C CYS A 189 -10.58 0.13 -20.36
N GLU A 190 -9.45 -0.27 -19.79
CA GLU A 190 -8.86 -1.59 -20.04
C GLU A 190 -9.55 -2.70 -19.22
N ASP A 191 -10.45 -2.36 -18.31
CA ASP A 191 -11.08 -3.30 -17.37
C ASP A 191 -10.05 -4.15 -16.60
N ASP A 192 -8.88 -3.52 -16.33
CA ASP A 192 -7.75 -4.19 -15.68
C ASP A 192 -7.87 -4.12 -14.16
N TYR A 193 -8.33 -5.22 -13.58
CA TYR A 193 -8.56 -5.34 -12.15
C TYR A 193 -7.30 -5.08 -11.30
N ALA A 194 -6.14 -5.57 -11.74
CA ALA A 194 -4.89 -5.39 -11.00
C ALA A 194 -4.44 -3.93 -11.03
N LYS A 195 -4.58 -3.25 -12.18
CA LYS A 195 -4.31 -1.80 -12.29
C LYS A 195 -5.25 -1.00 -11.40
N VAL A 196 -6.54 -1.33 -11.38
CA VAL A 196 -7.51 -0.67 -10.49
C VAL A 196 -7.10 -0.84 -9.04
N LEU A 197 -6.77 -2.04 -8.56
CA LEU A 197 -6.29 -2.25 -7.19
C LEU A 197 -4.99 -1.49 -6.88
N GLY A 198 -4.16 -1.21 -7.89
CA GLY A 198 -2.93 -0.44 -7.75
C GLY A 198 -3.12 1.06 -7.56
N VAL A 199 -4.30 1.61 -7.92
CA VAL A 199 -4.58 3.05 -7.90
C VAL A 199 -5.78 3.44 -7.04
N PHE A 200 -6.72 2.53 -6.82
CA PHE A 200 -7.97 2.79 -6.12
C PHE A 200 -7.76 2.73 -4.60
N ASN A 201 -7.64 3.90 -3.99
CA ASN A 201 -7.48 4.06 -2.55
C ASN A 201 -8.82 4.39 -1.91
N GLU A 202 -9.59 3.36 -1.55
CA GLU A 202 -10.88 3.51 -0.86
C GLU A 202 -10.99 2.54 0.31
N LYS A 203 -11.08 3.08 1.50
CA LYS A 203 -11.28 2.31 2.72
C LYS A 203 -12.71 1.74 2.79
N GLY A 204 -12.81 0.51 3.24
CA GLY A 204 -14.09 -0.15 3.44
C GLY A 204 -14.60 -0.98 2.26
N LEU A 205 -13.85 -1.09 1.16
CA LEU A 205 -14.18 -2.00 0.04
C LEU A 205 -14.38 -3.44 0.51
N ILE A 206 -13.54 -3.89 1.42
CA ILE A 206 -13.55 -5.26 1.98
C ILE A 206 -14.88 -5.59 2.64
N SER A 207 -15.51 -4.64 3.32
CA SER A 207 -16.75 -4.90 4.05
C SER A 207 -17.89 -5.35 3.14
N SER A 208 -17.89 -4.89 1.88
CA SER A 208 -18.92 -5.21 0.89
C SER A 208 -18.61 -6.48 0.08
N VAL A 209 -17.33 -6.86 -0.04
CA VAL A 209 -16.92 -8.00 -0.88
C VAL A 209 -17.32 -9.33 -0.27
N GLY A 210 -17.39 -9.45 1.04
CA GLY A 210 -17.80 -10.69 1.73
C GLY A 210 -19.14 -11.25 1.26
N HIS A 211 -20.10 -10.40 0.91
CA HIS A 211 -21.42 -10.84 0.41
C HIS A 211 -21.34 -11.66 -0.88
N PHE A 212 -20.42 -11.31 -1.79
CA PHE A 212 -20.24 -12.05 -3.05
C PHE A 212 -19.67 -13.45 -2.84
N LEU A 213 -19.16 -13.71 -1.63
CA LEU A 213 -18.59 -14.97 -1.19
C LEU A 213 -19.50 -15.70 -0.19
N GLY A 214 -20.73 -15.20 0.03
CA GLY A 214 -21.68 -15.78 0.99
C GLY A 214 -21.33 -15.53 2.45
N LEU A 215 -20.46 -14.56 2.74
CA LEU A 215 -20.08 -14.16 4.10
C LEU A 215 -20.90 -12.96 4.57
N VAL A 216 -21.07 -12.83 5.88
CA VAL A 216 -21.66 -11.65 6.52
C VAL A 216 -20.65 -10.47 6.50
N ASP A 217 -21.15 -9.25 6.64
CA ASP A 217 -20.34 -8.04 6.68
C ASP A 217 -19.15 -8.16 7.64
N LYS A 218 -17.99 -7.68 7.18
CA LYS A 218 -16.72 -7.65 7.93
C LYS A 218 -16.12 -9.00 8.31
N GLU A 219 -16.72 -10.12 7.89
CA GLU A 219 -16.14 -11.45 8.17
C GLU A 219 -15.05 -11.86 7.20
N TYR A 220 -15.00 -11.29 6.01
CA TYR A 220 -14.04 -11.68 4.97
C TYR A 220 -12.58 -11.61 5.46
N CYS A 221 -12.13 -10.48 6.00
CA CYS A 221 -10.76 -10.35 6.51
C CYS A 221 -10.46 -11.30 7.67
N LYS A 222 -11.44 -11.49 8.58
CA LYS A 222 -11.27 -12.42 9.70
C LYS A 222 -11.11 -13.86 9.19
N THR A 223 -11.91 -14.24 8.19
CA THR A 223 -11.83 -15.56 7.55
C THR A 223 -10.47 -15.75 6.89
N VAL A 224 -10.01 -14.78 6.09
CA VAL A 224 -8.68 -14.83 5.45
C VAL A 224 -7.57 -14.97 6.47
N LEU A 225 -7.56 -14.16 7.53
CA LEU A 225 -6.54 -14.22 8.59
C LEU A 225 -6.58 -15.53 9.37
N ALA A 226 -7.76 -16.06 9.66
CA ALA A 226 -7.90 -17.35 10.33
C ALA A 226 -7.34 -18.50 9.46
N LEU A 227 -7.64 -18.49 8.16
CA LEU A 227 -7.13 -19.48 7.20
C LEU A 227 -5.61 -19.33 6.97
N LEU A 228 -5.11 -18.09 6.92
CA LEU A 228 -3.69 -17.79 6.81
C LEU A 228 -2.91 -18.25 8.05
N ASN A 229 -3.50 -18.14 9.23
CA ASN A 229 -2.89 -18.64 10.47
C ASN A 229 -3.01 -20.17 10.62
N GLY A 230 -3.73 -20.82 9.74
CA GLY A 230 -4.00 -22.26 9.75
C GLY A 230 -3.45 -22.98 8.52
N LYS A 231 -4.25 -23.92 8.03
CA LYS A 231 -3.88 -24.88 6.96
C LYS A 231 -3.79 -24.30 5.54
N MET A 232 -4.20 -23.04 5.32
CA MET A 232 -4.10 -22.39 4.00
C MET A 232 -2.98 -21.35 3.94
N ARG A 233 -2.07 -21.37 4.90
CA ARG A 233 -0.98 -20.38 5.00
C ARG A 233 -0.21 -20.22 3.71
N ASP A 234 0.31 -21.32 3.17
CA ASP A 234 1.14 -21.28 1.97
C ASP A 234 0.35 -20.84 0.73
N ALA A 235 -0.87 -21.34 0.59
CA ALA A 235 -1.75 -21.01 -0.53
C ALA A 235 -2.09 -19.49 -0.54
N ILE A 236 -2.47 -18.93 0.62
CA ILE A 236 -2.80 -17.51 0.76
C ILE A 236 -1.54 -16.66 0.59
N SER A 237 -0.41 -17.04 1.23
CA SER A 237 0.85 -16.32 1.08
C SER A 237 1.31 -16.27 -0.37
N ASN A 238 1.16 -17.36 -1.12
CA ASN A 238 1.46 -17.42 -2.56
C ASN A 238 0.51 -16.55 -3.39
N ALA A 239 -0.78 -16.52 -3.05
CA ALA A 239 -1.77 -15.72 -3.77
C ALA A 239 -1.46 -14.22 -3.74
N ILE A 240 -0.97 -13.71 -2.59
CA ILE A 240 -0.69 -12.29 -2.38
C ILE A 240 0.78 -11.92 -2.65
N SER A 241 1.67 -12.89 -2.80
CA SER A 241 3.13 -12.69 -2.85
C SER A 241 3.60 -11.71 -3.93
N ALA A 242 2.93 -11.68 -5.08
CA ALA A 242 3.27 -10.80 -6.20
C ALA A 242 3.07 -9.31 -5.90
N TYR A 243 2.28 -8.99 -4.87
CA TYR A 243 1.92 -7.62 -4.47
C TYR A 243 2.73 -7.11 -3.27
N LEU A 244 3.54 -7.97 -2.67
CA LEU A 244 4.45 -7.61 -1.59
C LEU A 244 5.82 -7.20 -2.16
N PRO A 245 6.56 -6.32 -1.48
CA PRO A 245 7.90 -5.92 -1.91
C PRO A 245 8.87 -7.11 -1.85
N PRO A 246 9.54 -7.45 -2.96
CA PRO A 246 10.50 -8.56 -2.99
C PRO A 246 11.78 -8.27 -2.23
N GLU A 247 12.05 -7.01 -1.95
CA GLU A 247 13.25 -6.55 -1.23
C GLU A 247 13.23 -6.88 0.27
N ILE A 248 12.06 -7.16 0.84
CA ILE A 248 11.93 -7.64 2.22
C ILE A 248 11.87 -9.16 2.20
N PRO A 249 12.95 -9.89 2.59
CA PRO A 249 12.97 -11.34 2.60
C PRO A 249 11.92 -11.93 3.55
N ARG A 250 11.28 -13.02 3.15
CA ARG A 250 10.22 -13.69 3.94
C ARG A 250 10.70 -15.00 4.54
#